data_661a87ab86a054522229acefa1f50e2c
#
_entry.id   661a87ab86a054522229acefa1f50e2c
#
_cell.length_a   1.000
_cell.length_b   1.000
_cell.length_c   1.000
_cell.angle_alpha   90.00
_cell.angle_beta   90.00
_cell.angle_gamma   90.00
#
_symmetry.space_group_name_H-M   'P 1'
#
loop_
_entity.id
_entity.type
_entity.pdbx_description
1 polymer ?
#
loop_
_entity_poly.entity_id
_entity_poly.type
_entity_poly.pdbx_seq_one_letter_code
_entity_poly.pdbx_strand_id
1 'polypeptide(L)'
;MLVNKRTGETLSRVDKPAYEIIEPATQKSLSNEQYHRGLFNTLEGADADVYKLLTQEYDRQQNTLQLIAAENQCSRAVLAALGSVVQNKTTEGFAGARFHGGCEVVDSLETLAISRAREAFQAQYANVQPHSGTSANQIVLTAILEKGDRILSLAMDQGGHVSHGAPVALAGRIFEIENYHVRPDDFLLDYDEIREKALRFRPRLIICGATAYSRTIDFARFRKIADEVGAYLMADVSHISSLISAGVHPSPVDHAHFTTTSTYKPGGPRGGLILMGRDFDKPFQVGSKTIPLWERIEKATFPGFQGTPYLNHIAAKAVFFKEMLSDEYRTRQARIIENAKALAQEFVTLGYDVLTGGTDNHMCLINVANFRKGLTGLIAQKSLEDCGIIVNMNRLPYDSHNARITSGLRLGTPIVTKNGMRTAEMQVVARLVDGVLTHAEILSERDYRLDPAFAEGIREQVLNLCARFPMQ
;
A
#
# COMPACT_ATOMS: atom_id res chain seq x y z
N MET A 1 45.74 -5.86 15.54
CA MET A 1 45.85 -6.23 16.97
C MET A 1 44.51 -6.04 17.61
N LEU A 2 43.91 -7.13 18.05
CA LEU A 2 42.65 -7.07 18.81
C LEU A 2 42.98 -7.01 20.29
N VAL A 3 42.55 -5.99 20.99
CA VAL A 3 42.73 -5.82 22.43
C VAL A 3 41.38 -6.14 23.08
N ASN A 4 41.36 -7.00 24.07
CA ASN A 4 40.20 -7.27 24.89
C ASN A 4 39.85 -5.99 25.70
N LYS A 5 38.74 -5.35 25.37
CA LYS A 5 38.30 -4.09 26.02
C LYS A 5 37.93 -4.21 27.52
N ARG A 6 37.87 -5.43 28.05
CA ARG A 6 37.56 -5.68 29.49
C ARG A 6 38.77 -5.95 30.35
N THR A 7 39.84 -6.49 29.77
CA THR A 7 41.03 -6.87 30.57
C THR A 7 42.30 -6.12 30.18
N GLY A 8 42.31 -5.36 29.07
CA GLY A 8 43.49 -4.64 28.59
C GLY A 8 44.61 -5.55 28.05
N GLU A 9 44.39 -6.85 28.00
CA GLU A 9 45.40 -7.82 27.53
C GLU A 9 45.41 -7.94 26.02
N THR A 10 46.60 -7.87 25.44
CA THR A 10 46.85 -8.16 24.03
C THR A 10 46.72 -9.66 23.82
N LEU A 11 45.70 -10.09 23.07
CA LEU A 11 45.57 -11.48 22.70
C LEU A 11 46.79 -11.88 21.84
N SER A 12 47.68 -12.72 22.41
CA SER A 12 48.72 -13.38 21.66
C SER A 12 48.14 -14.15 20.48
N ARG A 13 48.82 -14.14 19.33
CA ARG A 13 48.47 -14.98 18.18
C ARG A 13 48.22 -16.39 18.69
N VAL A 14 46.99 -16.85 18.65
CA VAL A 14 46.69 -18.27 18.70
C VAL A 14 47.31 -18.89 17.46
N ASP A 15 48.12 -19.90 17.64
CA ASP A 15 48.72 -20.67 16.57
C ASP A 15 47.64 -21.05 15.56
N LYS A 16 47.96 -20.87 14.28
CA LYS A 16 47.05 -21.10 13.17
C LYS A 16 46.39 -22.47 13.27
N PRO A 17 45.10 -22.54 13.46
CA PRO A 17 44.42 -23.81 13.32
C PRO A 17 43.76 -23.92 11.96
N ALA A 18 43.92 -25.07 11.37
CA ALA A 18 42.92 -25.80 10.58
C ALA A 18 42.38 -25.24 9.26
N TYR A 19 42.67 -24.04 8.79
CA TYR A 19 42.26 -23.63 7.45
C TYR A 19 43.36 -23.73 6.37
N GLU A 20 44.43 -24.45 6.66
CA GLU A 20 45.49 -24.78 5.65
C GLU A 20 45.09 -25.94 4.73
N ILE A 21 43.88 -26.53 4.86
CA ILE A 21 43.45 -27.63 3.99
C ILE A 21 42.09 -27.28 3.33
N ILE A 22 41.98 -26.07 2.79
CA ILE A 22 40.98 -25.84 1.76
C ILE A 22 41.75 -25.82 0.44
N GLU A 23 41.63 -26.91 -0.31
CA GLU A 23 42.08 -26.90 -1.70
C GLU A 23 41.45 -25.69 -2.42
N PRO A 24 42.22 -24.95 -3.26
CA PRO A 24 41.67 -23.83 -3.98
C PRO A 24 40.47 -24.31 -4.77
N ALA A 25 39.34 -23.65 -4.55
CA ALA A 25 38.09 -23.98 -5.23
C ALA A 25 38.34 -24.05 -6.73
N THR A 26 38.17 -25.22 -7.33
CA THR A 26 38.29 -25.44 -8.76
C THR A 26 37.23 -24.69 -9.56
N GLN A 27 36.20 -24.20 -8.90
CA GLN A 27 35.13 -23.40 -9.49
C GLN A 27 35.42 -21.90 -9.27
N LYS A 28 35.66 -21.15 -10.36
CA LYS A 28 35.76 -19.68 -10.30
C LYS A 28 34.46 -19.11 -9.72
N SER A 29 34.55 -18.36 -8.62
CA SER A 29 33.42 -17.62 -8.09
C SER A 29 32.91 -16.65 -9.15
N LEU A 30 31.58 -16.59 -9.33
CA LEU A 30 30.94 -15.60 -10.19
C LEU A 30 31.21 -14.19 -9.65
N SER A 31 31.46 -13.24 -10.52
CA SER A 31 31.43 -11.83 -10.13
C SER A 31 30.01 -11.43 -9.70
N ASN A 32 29.89 -10.36 -8.93
CA ASN A 32 28.56 -9.83 -8.52
C ASN A 32 27.65 -9.59 -9.74
N GLU A 33 28.19 -9.05 -10.83
CA GLU A 33 27.47 -8.86 -12.07
C GLU A 33 27.02 -10.19 -12.69
N GLN A 34 27.92 -11.19 -12.77
CA GLN A 34 27.58 -12.51 -13.30
C GLN A 34 26.54 -13.24 -12.44
N TYR A 35 26.60 -13.08 -11.11
CA TYR A 35 25.64 -13.69 -10.20
C TYR A 35 24.21 -13.14 -10.39
N HIS A 36 24.06 -11.83 -10.61
CA HIS A 36 22.74 -11.21 -10.74
C HIS A 36 22.22 -11.13 -12.18
N ARG A 37 23.12 -11.24 -13.18
CA ARG A 37 22.73 -11.20 -14.60
C ARG A 37 21.93 -12.45 -14.96
N GLY A 38 20.71 -12.23 -15.48
CA GLY A 38 19.90 -13.32 -16.00
C GLY A 38 19.26 -14.22 -14.94
N LEU A 39 19.10 -13.77 -13.69
CA LEU A 39 18.40 -14.54 -12.64
C LEU A 39 17.05 -15.08 -13.11
N PHE A 40 16.27 -14.29 -13.84
CA PHE A 40 15.00 -14.75 -14.39
C PHE A 40 15.17 -15.89 -15.39
N ASN A 41 16.21 -15.84 -16.22
CA ASN A 41 16.48 -16.88 -17.22
C ASN A 41 16.87 -18.24 -16.59
N THR A 42 17.35 -18.23 -15.34
CA THR A 42 17.65 -19.49 -14.63
C THR A 42 16.39 -20.27 -14.25
N LEU A 43 15.23 -19.61 -14.18
CA LEU A 43 13.96 -20.25 -13.84
C LEU A 43 13.52 -21.25 -14.91
N GLU A 44 13.72 -20.95 -16.20
CA GLU A 44 13.32 -21.84 -17.29
C GLU A 44 13.96 -23.24 -17.17
N GLY A 45 15.24 -23.26 -16.81
CA GLY A 45 15.96 -24.54 -16.60
C GLY A 45 15.73 -25.19 -15.24
N ALA A 46 15.37 -24.40 -14.22
CA ALA A 46 15.18 -24.88 -12.86
C ALA A 46 13.73 -25.32 -12.57
N ASP A 47 12.76 -24.57 -13.08
CA ASP A 47 11.32 -24.80 -12.90
C ASP A 47 10.53 -24.17 -14.06
N ALA A 48 10.33 -24.95 -15.12
CA ALA A 48 9.64 -24.50 -16.33
C ALA A 48 8.17 -24.14 -16.09
N ASP A 49 7.50 -24.76 -15.09
CA ASP A 49 6.10 -24.46 -14.78
C ASP A 49 5.97 -23.08 -14.14
N VAL A 50 6.82 -22.75 -13.16
CA VAL A 50 6.89 -21.40 -12.56
C VAL A 50 7.27 -20.37 -13.61
N TYR A 51 8.27 -20.64 -14.44
CA TYR A 51 8.69 -19.74 -15.53
C TYR A 51 7.51 -19.41 -16.47
N LYS A 52 6.78 -20.44 -16.92
CA LYS A 52 5.59 -20.30 -17.76
C LYS A 52 4.51 -19.43 -17.11
N LEU A 53 4.18 -19.68 -15.84
CA LEU A 53 3.15 -18.90 -15.12
C LEU A 53 3.55 -17.42 -14.96
N LEU A 54 4.81 -17.14 -14.66
CA LEU A 54 5.32 -15.77 -14.56
C LEU A 54 5.31 -15.05 -15.92
N THR A 55 5.61 -15.77 -17.00
CA THR A 55 5.50 -15.23 -18.36
C THR A 55 4.04 -14.93 -18.72
N GLN A 56 3.11 -15.83 -18.40
CA GLN A 56 1.67 -15.60 -18.59
C GLN A 56 1.16 -14.39 -17.80
N GLU A 57 1.63 -14.19 -16.56
CA GLU A 57 1.25 -13.01 -15.77
C GLU A 57 1.82 -11.71 -16.36
N TYR A 58 3.05 -11.75 -16.89
CA TYR A 58 3.62 -10.63 -17.62
C TYR A 58 2.76 -10.27 -18.85
N ASP A 59 2.41 -11.28 -19.66
CA ASP A 59 1.57 -11.11 -20.84
C ASP A 59 0.18 -10.58 -20.49
N ARG A 60 -0.42 -11.09 -19.40
CA ARG A 60 -1.70 -10.60 -18.89
C ARG A 60 -1.63 -9.12 -18.54
N GLN A 61 -0.60 -8.70 -17.80
CA GLN A 61 -0.43 -7.29 -17.41
C GLN A 61 -0.19 -6.38 -18.61
N GLN A 62 0.54 -6.84 -19.62
CA GLN A 62 0.79 -6.09 -20.85
C GLN A 62 -0.46 -5.91 -21.71
N ASN A 63 -1.35 -6.92 -21.71
CA ASN A 63 -2.46 -7.03 -22.64
C ASN A 63 -3.82 -6.70 -22.02
N THR A 64 -3.86 -6.20 -20.79
CA THR A 64 -5.09 -5.81 -20.09
C THR A 64 -5.01 -4.39 -19.55
N LEU A 65 -6.15 -3.71 -19.55
CA LEU A 65 -6.29 -2.36 -18.99
C LEU A 65 -6.45 -2.43 -17.47
N GLN A 66 -5.38 -2.13 -16.73
CA GLN A 66 -5.32 -2.27 -15.28
C GLN A 66 -5.85 -1.02 -14.57
N LEU A 67 -7.03 -1.10 -13.97
CA LEU A 67 -7.71 0.02 -13.28
C LEU A 67 -7.98 -0.26 -11.80
N ILE A 68 -7.33 -1.26 -11.20
CA ILE A 68 -7.45 -1.52 -9.76
C ILE A 68 -6.73 -0.43 -8.98
N ALA A 69 -7.46 0.36 -8.20
CA ALA A 69 -6.93 1.49 -7.45
C ALA A 69 -5.87 1.13 -6.39
N ALA A 70 -5.84 -0.14 -5.96
CA ALA A 70 -4.87 -0.65 -4.97
C ALA A 70 -3.58 -1.19 -5.61
N GLU A 71 -3.44 -1.14 -6.93
CA GLU A 71 -2.31 -1.69 -7.68
C GLU A 71 -1.44 -0.60 -8.31
N ASN A 72 -0.17 -0.92 -8.47
CA ASN A 72 0.81 -0.13 -9.20
C ASN A 72 1.95 -1.05 -9.65
N GLN A 73 2.79 -0.57 -10.54
CA GLN A 73 3.94 -1.30 -11.07
C GLN A 73 5.22 -0.88 -10.36
N CYS A 74 6.04 -1.86 -9.97
CA CYS A 74 7.41 -1.60 -9.54
C CYS A 74 8.29 -1.22 -10.75
N SER A 75 9.34 -0.44 -10.49
CA SER A 75 10.41 -0.27 -11.48
C SER A 75 11.29 -1.52 -11.58
N ARG A 76 12.00 -1.68 -12.69
CA ARG A 76 12.98 -2.78 -12.85
C ARG A 76 14.07 -2.75 -11.77
N ALA A 77 14.46 -1.57 -11.30
CA ALA A 77 15.44 -1.41 -10.23
C ALA A 77 14.91 -1.93 -8.88
N VAL A 78 13.63 -1.67 -8.56
CA VAL A 78 12.96 -2.23 -7.38
C VAL A 78 12.88 -3.75 -7.46
N LEU A 79 12.51 -4.31 -8.63
CA LEU A 79 12.45 -5.75 -8.85
C LEU A 79 13.82 -6.42 -8.74
N ALA A 80 14.88 -5.78 -9.26
CA ALA A 80 16.25 -6.27 -9.14
C ALA A 80 16.72 -6.32 -7.66
N ALA A 81 16.36 -5.31 -6.87
CA ALA A 81 16.68 -5.29 -5.44
C ALA A 81 15.97 -6.41 -4.67
N LEU A 82 14.73 -6.74 -5.05
CA LEU A 82 13.96 -7.87 -4.46
C LEU A 82 14.63 -9.22 -4.72
N GLY A 83 15.24 -9.42 -5.87
CA GLY A 83 15.97 -10.63 -6.25
C GLY A 83 17.43 -10.69 -5.77
N SER A 84 17.87 -9.78 -4.90
CA SER A 84 19.27 -9.69 -4.48
C SER A 84 19.64 -10.71 -3.39
N VAL A 85 20.94 -11.00 -3.27
CA VAL A 85 21.52 -11.94 -2.28
C VAL A 85 21.31 -11.51 -0.82
N VAL A 86 20.92 -10.27 -0.57
CA VAL A 86 20.61 -9.80 0.78
C VAL A 86 19.46 -10.59 1.42
N GLN A 87 18.63 -11.26 0.60
CA GLN A 87 17.62 -12.23 1.02
C GLN A 87 18.20 -13.36 1.88
N ASN A 88 19.46 -13.76 1.68
CA ASN A 88 20.09 -14.86 2.40
C ASN A 88 20.47 -14.51 3.83
N LYS A 89 20.49 -13.20 4.18
CA LYS A 89 20.90 -12.74 5.50
C LYS A 89 19.73 -12.73 6.47
N THR A 90 19.90 -13.36 7.61
CA THR A 90 19.00 -13.25 8.77
C THR A 90 19.50 -12.19 9.74
N THR A 91 18.60 -11.36 10.26
CA THR A 91 18.89 -10.41 11.34
C THR A 91 17.65 -10.12 12.18
N GLU A 92 17.87 -9.76 13.43
CA GLU A 92 16.84 -9.31 14.37
C GLU A 92 17.32 -8.05 15.08
N GLY A 93 16.41 -7.21 15.54
CA GLY A 93 16.72 -5.90 16.10
C GLY A 93 16.84 -4.81 15.02
N PHE A 94 17.51 -3.74 15.35
CA PHE A 94 17.63 -2.53 14.52
C PHE A 94 19.08 -2.22 14.17
N ALA A 95 19.32 -1.34 13.22
CA ALA A 95 20.67 -0.93 12.83
C ALA A 95 21.51 -0.50 14.05
N GLY A 96 22.70 -1.05 14.19
CA GLY A 96 23.57 -0.81 15.34
C GLY A 96 23.24 -1.58 16.62
N ALA A 97 22.09 -2.30 16.67
CA ALA A 97 21.63 -3.06 17.82
C ALA A 97 21.06 -4.44 17.41
N ARG A 98 21.86 -5.21 16.64
CA ARG A 98 21.46 -6.52 16.10
C ARG A 98 21.79 -7.65 17.06
N PHE A 99 20.97 -8.69 17.00
CA PHE A 99 21.20 -9.96 17.71
C PHE A 99 22.13 -10.92 16.94
N HIS A 100 22.37 -10.67 15.64
CA HIS A 100 23.20 -11.50 14.76
C HIS A 100 24.46 -10.76 14.32
N GLY A 101 25.55 -11.51 14.07
CA GLY A 101 26.76 -10.96 13.47
C GLY A 101 26.67 -10.76 11.96
N GLY A 102 27.63 -10.05 11.36
CA GLY A 102 27.73 -9.80 9.92
C GLY A 102 26.60 -8.90 9.39
N CYS A 103 26.24 -7.85 10.13
CA CYS A 103 25.10 -6.98 9.82
C CYS A 103 25.50 -5.60 9.30
N GLU A 104 26.79 -5.29 9.13
CA GLU A 104 27.29 -3.95 8.79
C GLU A 104 26.68 -3.42 7.47
N VAL A 105 26.59 -4.30 6.46
CA VAL A 105 26.01 -3.93 5.16
C VAL A 105 24.51 -3.73 5.24
N VAL A 106 23.80 -4.62 5.94
CA VAL A 106 22.35 -4.51 6.09
C VAL A 106 21.95 -3.36 7.01
N ASP A 107 22.77 -3.00 7.98
CA ASP A 107 22.61 -1.80 8.83
C ASP A 107 22.70 -0.53 7.97
N SER A 108 23.71 -0.46 7.10
CA SER A 108 23.87 0.64 6.16
C SER A 108 22.66 0.74 5.20
N LEU A 109 22.18 -0.40 4.72
CA LEU A 109 21.03 -0.50 3.81
C LEU A 109 19.72 -0.04 4.49
N GLU A 110 19.48 -0.50 5.71
CA GLU A 110 18.29 -0.09 6.48
C GLU A 110 18.34 1.39 6.84
N THR A 111 19.49 1.90 7.28
CA THR A 111 19.71 3.32 7.56
C THR A 111 19.45 4.19 6.33
N LEU A 112 19.90 3.73 5.15
CA LEU A 112 19.63 4.42 3.88
C LEU A 112 18.15 4.44 3.55
N ALA A 113 17.43 3.32 3.74
CA ALA A 113 15.99 3.25 3.52
C ALA A 113 15.23 4.19 4.48
N ILE A 114 15.60 4.22 5.76
CA ILE A 114 15.03 5.12 6.78
C ILE A 114 15.26 6.59 6.39
N SER A 115 16.49 6.96 6.04
CA SER A 115 16.83 8.34 5.65
C SER A 115 15.99 8.80 4.47
N ARG A 116 15.88 7.99 3.41
CA ARG A 116 15.10 8.30 2.22
C ARG A 116 13.60 8.35 2.48
N ALA A 117 13.08 7.47 3.34
CA ALA A 117 11.68 7.52 3.75
C ALA A 117 11.36 8.80 4.52
N ARG A 118 12.23 9.20 5.45
CA ARG A 118 12.09 10.45 6.18
C ARG A 118 12.10 11.67 5.25
N GLU A 119 12.99 11.69 4.28
CA GLU A 119 13.08 12.76 3.29
C GLU A 119 11.83 12.81 2.41
N ALA A 120 11.41 11.67 1.85
CA ALA A 120 10.26 11.58 0.95
C ALA A 120 8.94 12.01 1.61
N PHE A 121 8.78 11.78 2.90
CA PHE A 121 7.57 12.11 3.65
C PHE A 121 7.74 13.30 4.62
N GLN A 122 8.92 13.92 4.68
CA GLN A 122 9.27 14.99 5.62
C GLN A 122 9.01 14.57 7.08
N ALA A 123 9.33 13.31 7.41
CA ALA A 123 9.10 12.73 8.72
C ALA A 123 10.32 12.84 9.63
N GLN A 124 10.10 12.90 10.96
CA GLN A 124 11.17 12.88 11.97
C GLN A 124 11.66 11.45 12.26
N TYR A 125 10.75 10.48 12.15
CA TYR A 125 11.04 9.08 12.38
C TYR A 125 10.42 8.21 11.26
N ALA A 126 11.10 7.12 10.90
CA ALA A 126 10.59 6.12 10.00
C ALA A 126 11.02 4.72 10.44
N ASN A 127 10.09 3.76 10.40
CA ASN A 127 10.36 2.34 10.56
C ASN A 127 10.00 1.60 9.27
N VAL A 128 11.02 1.03 8.62
CA VAL A 128 10.91 0.37 7.31
C VAL A 128 10.74 -1.16 7.42
N GLN A 129 10.76 -1.71 8.63
CA GLN A 129 10.69 -3.16 8.87
C GLN A 129 9.29 -3.78 8.72
N PRO A 130 8.14 -3.08 8.87
CA PRO A 130 6.85 -3.73 8.75
C PRO A 130 6.69 -4.52 7.45
N HIS A 131 6.21 -5.78 7.56
CA HIS A 131 6.07 -6.72 6.45
C HIS A 131 4.94 -6.33 5.49
N SER A 132 3.96 -5.56 5.95
CA SER A 132 2.83 -5.06 5.16
C SER A 132 2.23 -3.80 5.79
N GLY A 133 1.32 -3.12 5.09
CA GLY A 133 0.51 -2.04 5.70
C GLY A 133 -0.31 -2.53 6.89
N THR A 134 -0.90 -3.73 6.80
CA THR A 134 -1.60 -4.35 7.93
C THR A 134 -0.66 -4.59 9.12
N SER A 135 0.56 -5.10 8.89
CA SER A 135 1.56 -5.26 9.96
C SER A 135 1.93 -3.91 10.59
N ALA A 136 2.09 -2.85 9.77
CA ALA A 136 2.35 -1.50 10.27
C ALA A 136 1.23 -1.02 11.21
N ASN A 137 -0.04 -1.22 10.81
CA ASN A 137 -1.18 -0.90 11.66
C ASN A 137 -1.16 -1.71 12.96
N GLN A 138 -0.97 -3.03 12.90
CA GLN A 138 -0.95 -3.89 14.08
C GLN A 138 0.20 -3.55 15.03
N ILE A 139 1.38 -3.19 14.52
CA ILE A 139 2.51 -2.72 15.33
C ILE A 139 2.11 -1.46 16.12
N VAL A 140 1.47 -0.48 15.47
CA VAL A 140 1.00 0.73 16.15
C VAL A 140 -0.06 0.38 17.21
N LEU A 141 -1.04 -0.47 16.87
CA LEU A 141 -2.07 -0.90 17.81
C LEU A 141 -1.46 -1.57 19.05
N THR A 142 -0.55 -2.53 18.86
CA THR A 142 0.10 -3.24 19.98
C THR A 142 1.12 -2.38 20.74
N ALA A 143 1.60 -1.30 20.14
CA ALA A 143 2.47 -0.35 20.80
C ALA A 143 1.74 0.47 21.88
N ILE A 144 0.51 0.88 21.62
CA ILE A 144 -0.15 1.92 22.43
C ILE A 144 -1.44 1.47 23.11
N LEU A 145 -1.98 0.30 22.74
CA LEU A 145 -3.25 -0.21 23.25
C LEU A 145 -3.05 -1.49 24.05
N GLU A 146 -3.91 -1.66 25.06
CA GLU A 146 -4.10 -2.89 25.81
C GLU A 146 -5.43 -3.54 25.41
N LYS A 147 -5.59 -4.84 25.73
CA LYS A 147 -6.83 -5.58 25.43
C LYS A 147 -8.04 -4.87 26.05
N GLY A 148 -9.06 -4.61 25.23
CA GLY A 148 -10.29 -3.90 25.62
C GLY A 148 -10.21 -2.38 25.51
N ASP A 149 -9.06 -1.82 25.11
CA ASP A 149 -9.00 -0.39 24.77
C ASP A 149 -9.90 -0.06 23.58
N ARG A 150 -10.34 1.19 23.50
CA ARG A 150 -11.35 1.67 22.55
C ARG A 150 -10.71 2.33 21.33
N ILE A 151 -11.18 1.94 20.15
CA ILE A 151 -10.77 2.49 18.85
C ILE A 151 -11.99 3.09 18.15
N LEU A 152 -11.85 4.31 17.65
CA LEU A 152 -12.80 4.94 16.73
C LEU A 152 -12.22 4.96 15.32
N SER A 153 -12.93 4.34 14.35
CA SER A 153 -12.44 4.21 12.97
C SER A 153 -13.57 4.32 11.94
N LEU A 154 -13.24 4.58 10.66
CA LEU A 154 -14.22 4.55 9.58
C LEU A 154 -14.79 3.15 9.41
N ALA A 155 -16.11 3.04 9.33
CA ALA A 155 -16.81 1.77 9.08
C ALA A 155 -16.30 1.12 7.78
N MET A 156 -16.08 -0.22 7.82
CA MET A 156 -15.54 -0.95 6.67
C MET A 156 -16.45 -0.85 5.44
N ASP A 157 -17.76 -0.85 5.65
CA ASP A 157 -18.75 -0.71 4.58
C ASP A 157 -18.96 0.74 4.10
N GLN A 158 -18.27 1.68 4.73
CA GLN A 158 -18.23 3.10 4.36
C GLN A 158 -16.86 3.51 3.75
N GLY A 159 -16.06 2.52 3.38
CA GLY A 159 -14.73 2.72 2.79
C GLY A 159 -13.56 2.57 3.75
N GLY A 160 -13.76 2.15 5.00
CA GLY A 160 -12.70 1.81 5.94
C GLY A 160 -11.93 0.55 5.54
N HIS A 161 -10.76 0.33 6.16
CA HIS A 161 -9.95 -0.86 5.91
C HIS A 161 -10.22 -1.95 6.95
N VAL A 162 -10.17 -3.22 6.55
CA VAL A 162 -10.41 -4.39 7.42
C VAL A 162 -9.55 -4.39 8.68
N SER A 163 -8.30 -3.92 8.62
CA SER A 163 -7.39 -3.88 9.77
C SER A 163 -7.71 -2.78 10.79
N HIS A 164 -8.64 -1.86 10.49
CA HIS A 164 -9.00 -0.76 11.39
C HIS A 164 -9.99 -1.16 12.48
N GLY A 165 -10.53 -2.37 12.45
CA GLY A 165 -11.44 -2.84 13.49
C GLY A 165 -12.59 -3.71 13.00
N ALA A 166 -12.51 -4.26 11.76
CA ALA A 166 -13.53 -5.21 11.30
C ALA A 166 -13.59 -6.42 12.26
N PRO A 167 -14.79 -6.95 12.58
CA PRO A 167 -14.95 -8.03 13.58
C PRO A 167 -14.16 -9.31 13.26
N VAL A 168 -13.88 -9.56 11.99
CA VAL A 168 -13.08 -10.70 11.52
C VAL A 168 -11.57 -10.49 11.66
N ALA A 169 -11.12 -9.25 11.79
CA ALA A 169 -9.71 -8.88 11.91
C ALA A 169 -9.23 -8.92 13.37
N LEU A 170 -7.90 -8.98 13.55
CA LEU A 170 -7.28 -9.02 14.87
C LEU A 170 -7.75 -7.84 15.75
N ALA A 171 -7.77 -6.63 15.20
CA ALA A 171 -8.17 -5.44 15.93
C ALA A 171 -9.61 -5.55 16.47
N GLY A 172 -10.58 -5.96 15.65
CA GLY A 172 -11.97 -6.12 16.06
C GLY A 172 -12.23 -7.27 17.04
N ARG A 173 -11.25 -8.17 17.23
CA ARG A 173 -11.31 -9.29 18.18
C ARG A 173 -10.70 -8.96 19.54
N ILE A 174 -9.84 -7.94 19.61
CA ILE A 174 -9.07 -7.60 20.82
C ILE A 174 -9.56 -6.31 21.46
N PHE A 175 -9.98 -5.33 20.64
CA PHE A 175 -10.33 -3.98 21.07
C PHE A 175 -11.83 -3.73 20.95
N GLU A 176 -12.33 -2.75 21.69
CA GLU A 176 -13.68 -2.24 21.52
C GLU A 176 -13.70 -1.25 20.36
N ILE A 177 -14.54 -1.51 19.36
CA ILE A 177 -14.58 -0.70 18.14
C ILE A 177 -15.90 0.08 18.08
N GLU A 178 -15.82 1.39 17.89
CA GLU A 178 -16.91 2.21 17.39
C GLU A 178 -16.54 2.76 16.01
N ASN A 179 -17.54 2.82 15.12
CA ASN A 179 -17.33 3.31 13.77
C ASN A 179 -17.98 4.67 13.57
N TYR A 180 -17.26 5.56 12.87
CA TYR A 180 -17.84 6.74 12.26
C TYR A 180 -18.16 6.45 10.79
N HIS A 181 -19.03 7.30 10.20
CA HIS A 181 -19.57 7.10 8.87
C HIS A 181 -19.33 8.33 7.99
N VAL A 182 -19.56 8.18 6.70
CA VAL A 182 -19.72 9.30 5.77
C VAL A 182 -21.18 9.75 5.81
N ARG A 183 -21.48 10.98 5.40
CA ARG A 183 -22.85 11.48 5.31
C ARG A 183 -23.64 10.72 4.22
N PRO A 184 -24.93 10.48 4.40
CA PRO A 184 -25.72 9.70 3.44
C PRO A 184 -26.10 10.49 2.17
N ASP A 185 -26.04 11.82 2.21
CA ASP A 185 -26.44 12.71 1.12
C ASP A 185 -25.32 12.99 0.11
N ASP A 186 -24.07 13.13 0.57
CA ASP A 186 -22.95 13.50 -0.28
C ASP A 186 -21.72 12.57 -0.15
N PHE A 187 -21.80 11.57 0.74
CA PHE A 187 -20.75 10.59 1.04
C PHE A 187 -19.43 11.22 1.51
N LEU A 188 -19.47 12.42 2.09
CA LEU A 188 -18.31 13.06 2.69
C LEU A 188 -18.16 12.68 4.16
N LEU A 189 -16.93 12.73 4.68
CA LEU A 189 -16.65 12.53 6.10
C LEU A 189 -17.37 13.59 6.94
N ASP A 190 -18.13 13.14 7.93
CA ASP A 190 -18.81 14.00 8.89
C ASP A 190 -17.94 14.21 10.13
N TYR A 191 -17.20 15.30 10.14
CA TYR A 191 -16.29 15.61 11.26
C TYR A 191 -17.02 15.98 12.54
N ASP A 192 -18.28 16.42 12.46
CA ASP A 192 -19.08 16.73 13.64
C ASP A 192 -19.60 15.44 14.29
N GLU A 193 -20.06 14.45 13.47
CA GLU A 193 -20.36 13.10 13.94
C GLU A 193 -19.11 12.44 14.56
N ILE A 194 -17.94 12.54 13.90
CA ILE A 194 -16.69 11.98 14.41
C ILE A 194 -16.36 12.56 15.78
N ARG A 195 -16.49 13.87 15.96
CA ARG A 195 -16.24 14.56 17.24
C ARG A 195 -17.23 14.12 18.31
N GLU A 196 -18.52 14.07 18.00
CA GLU A 196 -19.57 13.65 18.92
C GLU A 196 -19.34 12.21 19.41
N LYS A 197 -19.04 11.30 18.49
CA LYS A 197 -18.69 9.91 18.82
C LYS A 197 -17.43 9.84 19.66
N ALA A 198 -16.38 10.60 19.35
CA ALA A 198 -15.16 10.63 20.14
C ALA A 198 -15.41 11.10 21.57
N LEU A 199 -16.22 12.14 21.76
CA LEU A 199 -16.59 12.66 23.09
C LEU A 199 -17.38 11.65 23.92
N ARG A 200 -18.32 10.93 23.30
CA ARG A 200 -19.16 9.92 23.96
C ARG A 200 -18.37 8.64 24.23
N PHE A 201 -17.69 8.10 23.24
CA PHE A 201 -17.02 6.80 23.30
C PHE A 201 -15.66 6.87 24.03
N ARG A 202 -15.01 8.04 24.03
CA ARG A 202 -13.69 8.25 24.67
C ARG A 202 -12.67 7.22 24.18
N PRO A 203 -12.39 7.13 22.87
CA PRO A 203 -11.41 6.20 22.34
C PRO A 203 -10.02 6.53 22.84
N ARG A 204 -9.18 5.51 23.00
CA ARG A 204 -7.72 5.70 23.19
C ARG A 204 -6.99 5.95 21.88
N LEU A 205 -7.56 5.48 20.77
CA LEU A 205 -7.04 5.69 19.43
C LEU A 205 -8.17 6.08 18.46
N ILE A 206 -7.92 7.12 17.66
CA ILE A 206 -8.70 7.43 16.47
C ILE A 206 -7.88 7.03 15.25
N ILE A 207 -8.49 6.27 14.32
CA ILE A 207 -7.88 5.91 13.04
C ILE A 207 -8.56 6.69 11.93
N CYS A 208 -7.80 7.49 11.19
CA CYS A 208 -8.24 8.13 9.95
C CYS A 208 -7.53 7.51 8.74
N GLY A 209 -8.18 7.58 7.58
CA GLY A 209 -7.71 6.94 6.36
C GLY A 209 -8.74 5.96 5.82
N ALA A 210 -8.66 5.70 4.53
CA ALA A 210 -9.69 4.93 3.83
C ALA A 210 -9.11 4.08 2.70
N THR A 211 -9.82 3.02 2.39
CA THR A 211 -9.58 2.14 1.23
C THR A 211 -10.37 2.60 0.00
N ALA A 212 -11.55 3.19 0.21
CA ALA A 212 -12.46 3.60 -0.84
C ALA A 212 -13.13 4.94 -0.48
N TYR A 213 -12.33 6.01 -0.51
CA TYR A 213 -12.77 7.39 -0.30
C TYR A 213 -12.05 8.30 -1.29
N SER A 214 -12.81 9.00 -2.13
CA SER A 214 -12.27 9.75 -3.27
C SER A 214 -11.94 11.21 -2.97
N ARG A 215 -12.23 11.71 -1.75
CA ARG A 215 -12.00 13.11 -1.38
C ARG A 215 -10.83 13.29 -0.43
N THR A 216 -10.41 14.53 -0.32
CA THR A 216 -9.35 14.93 0.62
C THR A 216 -9.78 14.74 2.08
N ILE A 217 -8.89 14.22 2.91
CA ILE A 217 -9.07 14.05 4.35
C ILE A 217 -8.41 15.23 5.08
N ASP A 218 -9.17 15.90 5.97
CA ASP A 218 -8.64 16.96 6.84
C ASP A 218 -8.02 16.34 8.10
N PHE A 219 -6.73 16.06 8.04
CA PHE A 219 -5.97 15.51 9.17
C PHE A 219 -5.86 16.47 10.35
N ALA A 220 -5.90 17.80 10.11
CA ALA A 220 -5.85 18.78 11.17
C ALA A 220 -7.14 18.78 12.02
N ARG A 221 -8.32 18.58 11.39
CA ARG A 221 -9.57 18.39 12.12
C ARG A 221 -9.56 17.10 12.94
N PHE A 222 -9.09 15.98 12.37
CA PHE A 222 -8.91 14.75 13.12
C PHE A 222 -7.99 14.92 14.34
N ARG A 223 -6.86 15.66 14.17
CA ARG A 223 -5.96 15.94 15.29
C ARG A 223 -6.65 16.75 16.39
N LYS A 224 -7.41 17.78 16.06
CA LYS A 224 -8.16 18.55 17.05
C LYS A 224 -9.14 17.69 17.84
N ILE A 225 -9.86 16.80 17.16
CA ILE A 225 -10.79 15.86 17.80
C ILE A 225 -10.04 14.90 18.73
N ALA A 226 -8.90 14.36 18.28
CA ALA A 226 -8.09 13.45 19.08
C ALA A 226 -7.55 14.15 20.35
N ASP A 227 -7.04 15.36 20.21
CA ASP A 227 -6.53 16.15 21.34
C ASP A 227 -7.64 16.49 22.35
N GLU A 228 -8.85 16.79 21.89
CA GLU A 228 -10.01 17.11 22.74
C GLU A 228 -10.41 15.94 23.66
N VAL A 229 -10.21 14.71 23.23
CA VAL A 229 -10.53 13.51 24.02
C VAL A 229 -9.31 12.82 24.63
N GLY A 230 -8.10 13.33 24.38
CA GLY A 230 -6.86 12.73 24.84
C GLY A 230 -6.47 11.44 24.14
N ALA A 231 -6.98 11.23 22.92
CA ALA A 231 -6.70 10.03 22.12
C ALA A 231 -5.41 10.19 21.30
N TYR A 232 -4.77 9.06 20.99
CA TYR A 232 -3.80 9.01 19.89
C TYR A 232 -4.53 9.12 18.54
N LEU A 233 -3.82 9.60 17.52
CA LEU A 233 -4.29 9.64 16.14
C LEU A 233 -3.34 8.81 15.27
N MET A 234 -3.87 7.82 14.55
CA MET A 234 -3.18 7.08 13.50
C MET A 234 -3.81 7.41 12.15
N ALA A 235 -2.98 7.78 11.18
CA ALA A 235 -3.40 7.98 9.78
C ALA A 235 -2.88 6.84 8.91
N ASP A 236 -3.76 5.95 8.45
CA ASP A 236 -3.43 4.96 7.42
C ASP A 236 -3.62 5.60 6.04
N VAL A 237 -2.50 5.97 5.43
CA VAL A 237 -2.49 6.64 4.13
C VAL A 237 -2.12 5.70 2.97
N SER A 238 -2.31 4.41 3.15
CA SER A 238 -1.89 3.38 2.18
C SER A 238 -2.35 3.66 0.74
N HIS A 239 -3.50 4.25 0.54
CA HIS A 239 -4.02 4.59 -0.78
C HIS A 239 -3.51 5.92 -1.34
N ILE A 240 -3.14 6.86 -0.49
CA ILE A 240 -2.79 8.24 -0.90
C ILE A 240 -1.33 8.61 -0.59
N SER A 241 -0.53 7.66 -0.09
CA SER A 241 0.86 7.93 0.33
C SER A 241 1.76 8.46 -0.80
N SER A 242 1.53 7.99 -2.04
CA SER A 242 2.24 8.53 -3.21
C SER A 242 1.93 10.00 -3.47
N LEU A 243 0.68 10.40 -3.30
CA LEU A 243 0.22 11.76 -3.50
C LEU A 243 0.74 12.69 -2.39
N ILE A 244 0.80 12.17 -1.15
CA ILE A 244 1.36 12.88 0.01
C ILE A 244 2.86 13.13 -0.19
N SER A 245 3.64 12.12 -0.54
CA SER A 245 5.09 12.27 -0.74
C SER A 245 5.43 13.19 -1.92
N ALA A 246 4.56 13.28 -2.91
CA ALA A 246 4.69 14.19 -4.03
C ALA A 246 4.20 15.63 -3.73
N GLY A 247 3.62 15.87 -2.57
CA GLY A 247 3.08 17.18 -2.18
C GLY A 247 1.79 17.60 -2.87
N VAL A 248 1.07 16.65 -3.51
CA VAL A 248 -0.19 16.92 -4.22
C VAL A 248 -1.44 16.51 -3.43
N HIS A 249 -1.25 16.05 -2.19
CA HIS A 249 -2.28 15.79 -1.19
C HIS A 249 -1.76 16.23 0.19
N PRO A 250 -2.61 16.77 1.08
CA PRO A 250 -2.19 17.12 2.44
C PRO A 250 -1.54 15.96 3.19
N SER A 251 -0.47 16.25 3.94
CA SER A 251 0.27 15.26 4.73
C SER A 251 -0.29 15.17 6.15
N PRO A 252 -0.49 13.96 6.71
CA PRO A 252 -0.82 13.79 8.12
C PRO A 252 0.40 13.77 9.05
N VAL A 253 1.63 13.73 8.53
CA VAL A 253 2.84 13.40 9.32
C VAL A 253 3.01 14.26 10.55
N ASP A 254 2.76 15.58 10.47
CA ASP A 254 2.81 16.49 11.61
C ASP A 254 1.46 16.67 12.34
N HIS A 255 0.41 16.02 11.86
CA HIS A 255 -0.90 16.01 12.52
C HIS A 255 -1.15 14.72 13.29
N ALA A 256 -0.86 13.56 12.69
CA ALA A 256 -1.03 12.28 13.35
C ALA A 256 0.16 11.93 14.25
N HIS A 257 -0.08 11.18 15.33
CA HIS A 257 0.98 10.59 16.14
C HIS A 257 1.72 9.51 15.35
N PHE A 258 0.96 8.75 14.54
CA PHE A 258 1.48 7.69 13.67
C PHE A 258 0.87 7.82 12.29
N THR A 259 1.71 7.74 11.27
CA THR A 259 1.29 7.62 9.88
C THR A 259 1.75 6.26 9.37
N THR A 260 0.81 5.44 8.94
CA THR A 260 1.10 4.10 8.40
C THR A 260 0.78 4.03 6.91
N THR A 261 1.52 3.21 6.18
CA THR A 261 1.24 2.97 4.76
C THR A 261 1.76 1.60 4.30
N SER A 262 1.09 1.03 3.29
CA SER A 262 1.68 0.00 2.45
C SER A 262 2.62 0.64 1.42
N THR A 263 3.68 -0.07 1.01
CA THR A 263 4.67 0.47 0.08
C THR A 263 4.44 0.08 -1.38
N TYR A 264 3.58 -0.91 -1.65
CA TYR A 264 3.34 -1.38 -3.01
C TYR A 264 2.32 -0.54 -3.80
N LYS A 265 1.30 0.02 -3.13
CA LYS A 265 0.29 0.86 -3.81
C LYS A 265 0.90 2.11 -4.47
N PRO A 266 1.89 2.79 -3.85
CA PRO A 266 2.58 3.89 -4.52
C PRO A 266 3.58 3.47 -5.61
N GLY A 267 3.80 2.16 -5.84
CA GLY A 267 4.69 1.61 -6.88
C GLY A 267 6.02 1.02 -6.36
N GLY A 268 6.15 0.84 -5.06
CA GLY A 268 7.30 0.18 -4.44
C GLY A 268 7.09 -1.32 -4.21
N PRO A 269 8.00 -1.99 -3.49
CA PRO A 269 7.88 -3.41 -3.16
C PRO A 269 6.75 -3.64 -2.16
N ARG A 270 6.29 -4.89 -2.02
CA ARG A 270 5.42 -5.30 -0.91
C ARG A 270 6.08 -4.95 0.42
N GLY A 271 5.29 -4.40 1.36
CA GLY A 271 5.78 -4.00 2.66
C GLY A 271 4.90 -2.95 3.32
N GLY A 272 5.29 -2.57 4.53
CA GLY A 272 4.70 -1.47 5.28
C GLY A 272 5.75 -0.43 5.69
N LEU A 273 5.27 0.70 6.16
CA LEU A 273 6.07 1.80 6.67
C LEU A 273 5.30 2.47 7.81
N ILE A 274 6.01 2.82 8.88
CA ILE A 274 5.49 3.66 9.96
C ILE A 274 6.30 4.93 9.99
N LEU A 275 5.64 6.07 9.95
CA LEU A 275 6.23 7.39 9.99
C LEU A 275 5.70 8.15 11.22
N MET A 276 6.53 9.02 11.77
CA MET A 276 6.11 9.96 12.82
C MET A 276 6.72 11.33 12.53
N GLY A 277 5.94 12.38 12.76
CA GLY A 277 6.37 13.77 12.71
C GLY A 277 6.76 14.31 14.08
N ARG A 278 6.30 15.49 14.41
CA ARG A 278 6.66 16.26 15.62
C ARG A 278 6.48 15.52 16.96
N ASP A 279 5.61 14.53 17.03
CA ASP A 279 5.31 13.77 18.27
C ASP A 279 6.18 12.52 18.44
N PHE A 280 7.21 12.30 17.61
CA PHE A 280 7.99 11.06 17.58
C PHE A 280 8.70 10.74 18.91
N ASP A 281 9.15 11.74 19.64
CA ASP A 281 9.84 11.64 20.93
C ASP A 281 8.92 11.87 22.15
N LYS A 282 7.60 12.01 21.92
CA LYS A 282 6.61 12.20 22.99
C LYS A 282 6.77 11.11 24.07
N PRO A 283 6.82 11.50 25.35
CA PRO A 283 6.96 10.53 26.45
C PRO A 283 5.82 9.52 26.48
N PHE A 284 6.16 8.24 26.60
CA PHE A 284 5.22 7.13 26.77
C PHE A 284 5.56 6.31 27.99
N GLN A 285 4.56 6.06 28.87
CA GLN A 285 4.75 5.32 30.11
C GLN A 285 4.65 3.81 29.87
N VAL A 286 5.68 3.06 30.33
CA VAL A 286 5.72 1.60 30.29
C VAL A 286 6.07 1.10 31.69
N GLY A 287 5.07 0.67 32.46
CA GLY A 287 5.25 0.34 33.88
C GLY A 287 5.81 1.54 34.65
N SER A 288 6.96 1.38 35.29
CA SER A 288 7.67 2.46 36.03
C SER A 288 8.62 3.30 35.15
N LYS A 289 8.78 2.99 33.87
CA LYS A 289 9.71 3.66 32.97
C LYS A 289 8.98 4.55 31.98
N THR A 290 9.58 5.69 31.65
CA THR A 290 9.15 6.55 30.55
C THR A 290 10.13 6.40 29.39
N ILE A 291 9.64 6.11 28.21
CA ILE A 291 10.41 5.98 26.97
C ILE A 291 9.81 6.90 25.89
N PRO A 292 10.58 7.32 24.88
CA PRO A 292 10.01 8.05 23.77
C PRO A 292 9.12 7.15 22.91
N LEU A 293 8.15 7.75 22.24
CA LEU A 293 7.13 7.01 21.48
C LEU A 293 7.73 6.22 20.32
N TRP A 294 8.80 6.72 19.68
CA TRP A 294 9.52 5.97 18.63
C TRP A 294 10.13 4.65 19.18
N GLU A 295 10.70 4.68 20.37
CA GLU A 295 11.28 3.47 21.00
C GLU A 295 10.18 2.44 21.31
N ARG A 296 8.98 2.91 21.66
CA ARG A 296 7.81 2.05 21.87
C ARG A 296 7.41 1.34 20.57
N ILE A 297 7.45 2.05 19.42
CA ILE A 297 7.21 1.46 18.09
C ILE A 297 8.27 0.41 17.75
N GLU A 298 9.55 0.68 18.01
CA GLU A 298 10.60 -0.31 17.78
C GLU A 298 10.39 -1.58 18.60
N LYS A 299 10.14 -1.44 19.90
CA LYS A 299 9.86 -2.59 20.80
C LYS A 299 8.58 -3.34 20.40
N ALA A 300 7.57 -2.66 19.88
CA ALA A 300 6.37 -3.30 19.37
C ALA A 300 6.63 -3.97 18.01
N THR A 301 7.56 -3.46 17.21
CA THR A 301 7.97 -4.10 15.94
C THR A 301 8.75 -5.38 16.24
N PHE A 302 9.84 -5.27 16.99
CA PHE A 302 10.67 -6.39 17.38
C PHE A 302 11.03 -6.27 18.88
N PRO A 303 10.83 -7.31 19.70
CA PRO A 303 10.27 -8.62 19.35
C PRO A 303 8.72 -8.69 19.43
N GLY A 304 8.03 -7.53 19.58
CA GLY A 304 6.62 -7.48 19.93
C GLY A 304 5.68 -8.13 18.91
N PHE A 305 5.86 -7.85 17.62
CA PHE A 305 4.95 -8.29 16.56
C PHE A 305 5.63 -9.10 15.44
N GLN A 306 6.89 -8.78 15.13
CA GLN A 306 7.67 -9.43 14.07
C GLN A 306 8.97 -10.00 14.63
N GLY A 307 9.54 -11.01 13.92
CA GLY A 307 10.92 -11.44 14.03
C GLY A 307 11.79 -10.77 12.96
N THR A 308 12.50 -11.59 12.19
CA THR A 308 13.39 -11.13 11.11
C THR A 308 12.67 -10.27 10.07
N PRO A 309 13.16 -9.06 9.75
CA PRO A 309 12.64 -8.27 8.65
C PRO A 309 13.06 -8.85 7.28
N TYR A 310 12.31 -8.55 6.24
CA TYR A 310 12.65 -8.91 4.87
C TYR A 310 13.68 -7.93 4.28
N LEU A 311 14.95 -8.28 4.34
CA LEU A 311 16.04 -7.38 3.98
C LEU A 311 16.08 -7.01 2.49
N ASN A 312 15.70 -7.92 1.60
CA ASN A 312 15.53 -7.64 0.18
C ASN A 312 14.39 -6.64 -0.07
N HIS A 313 13.31 -6.71 0.72
CA HIS A 313 12.24 -5.70 0.66
C HIS A 313 12.71 -4.34 1.20
N ILE A 314 13.57 -4.31 2.23
CA ILE A 314 14.17 -3.06 2.72
C ILE A 314 15.09 -2.46 1.65
N ALA A 315 15.90 -3.29 0.96
CA ALA A 315 16.71 -2.85 -0.18
C ALA A 315 15.84 -2.24 -1.28
N ALA A 316 14.79 -2.92 -1.65
CA ALA A 316 13.84 -2.45 -2.66
C ALA A 316 13.09 -1.18 -2.23
N LYS A 317 12.72 -1.05 -0.94
CA LYS A 317 12.18 0.21 -0.36
C LYS A 317 13.19 1.35 -0.49
N ALA A 318 14.48 1.10 -0.21
CA ALA A 318 15.52 2.13 -0.35
C ALA A 318 15.64 2.64 -1.80
N VAL A 319 15.53 1.76 -2.79
CA VAL A 319 15.48 2.15 -4.22
C VAL A 319 14.23 2.97 -4.49
N PHE A 320 13.07 2.48 -4.08
CA PHE A 320 11.79 3.12 -4.34
C PHE A 320 11.69 4.51 -3.68
N PHE A 321 12.13 4.67 -2.44
CA PHE A 321 12.12 5.99 -1.79
C PHE A 321 13.03 7.00 -2.48
N LYS A 322 14.12 6.55 -3.12
CA LYS A 322 14.91 7.42 -4.00
C LYS A 322 14.12 7.87 -5.24
N GLU A 323 13.36 6.97 -5.85
CA GLU A 323 12.49 7.30 -6.98
C GLU A 323 11.42 8.34 -6.57
N MET A 324 10.84 8.21 -5.38
CA MET A 324 9.85 9.16 -4.84
C MET A 324 10.37 10.59 -4.72
N LEU A 325 11.68 10.78 -4.57
CA LEU A 325 12.31 12.10 -4.46
C LEU A 325 12.51 12.79 -5.82
N SER A 326 12.29 12.09 -6.94
CA SER A 326 12.50 12.64 -8.27
C SER A 326 11.35 13.54 -8.73
N ASP A 327 11.66 14.54 -9.57
CA ASP A 327 10.65 15.41 -10.18
C ASP A 327 9.74 14.64 -11.14
N GLU A 328 10.26 13.58 -11.78
CA GLU A 328 9.48 12.70 -12.61
C GLU A 328 8.36 12.02 -11.80
N TYR A 329 8.70 11.50 -10.61
CA TYR A 329 7.71 10.91 -9.72
C TYR A 329 6.64 11.92 -9.30
N ARG A 330 7.04 13.13 -8.88
CA ARG A 330 6.12 14.21 -8.49
C ARG A 330 5.17 14.57 -9.62
N THR A 331 5.70 14.78 -10.82
CA THR A 331 4.92 15.10 -12.01
C THR A 331 3.92 13.97 -12.32
N ARG A 332 4.34 12.71 -12.20
CA ARG A 332 3.45 11.56 -12.42
C ARG A 332 2.32 11.51 -11.40
N GLN A 333 2.56 11.84 -10.13
CA GLN A 333 1.48 11.85 -9.13
C GLN A 333 0.43 12.93 -9.41
N ALA A 334 0.82 14.11 -9.87
CA ALA A 334 -0.13 15.13 -10.32
C ALA A 334 -0.99 14.64 -11.49
N ARG A 335 -0.37 13.99 -12.48
CA ARG A 335 -1.08 13.39 -13.62
C ARG A 335 -2.05 12.27 -13.22
N ILE A 336 -1.74 11.50 -12.20
CA ILE A 336 -2.64 10.47 -11.67
C ILE A 336 -3.96 11.12 -11.22
N ILE A 337 -3.89 12.25 -10.53
CA ILE A 337 -5.09 13.00 -10.09
C ILE A 337 -5.83 13.59 -11.30
N GLU A 338 -5.11 14.19 -12.23
CA GLU A 338 -5.70 14.75 -13.47
C GLU A 338 -6.45 13.68 -14.25
N ASN A 339 -5.84 12.51 -14.43
CA ASN A 339 -6.46 11.37 -15.10
C ASN A 339 -7.68 10.84 -14.33
N ALA A 340 -7.61 10.74 -13.01
CA ALA A 340 -8.74 10.30 -12.20
C ALA A 340 -9.92 11.28 -12.28
N LYS A 341 -9.66 12.58 -12.28
CA LYS A 341 -10.67 13.61 -12.49
C LYS A 341 -11.30 13.53 -13.88
N ALA A 342 -10.49 13.35 -14.93
CA ALA A 342 -10.99 13.21 -16.29
C ALA A 342 -11.85 11.94 -16.47
N LEU A 343 -11.42 10.82 -15.87
CA LEU A 343 -12.19 9.57 -15.86
C LEU A 343 -13.53 9.74 -15.13
N ALA A 344 -13.53 10.34 -13.95
CA ALA A 344 -14.73 10.59 -13.17
C ALA A 344 -15.70 11.53 -13.90
N GLN A 345 -15.18 12.60 -14.53
CA GLN A 345 -15.98 13.55 -15.28
C GLN A 345 -16.64 12.92 -16.52
N GLU A 346 -15.92 12.04 -17.23
CA GLU A 346 -16.51 11.33 -18.37
C GLU A 346 -17.62 10.39 -17.92
N PHE A 347 -17.48 9.68 -16.79
CA PHE A 347 -18.57 8.88 -16.23
C PHE A 347 -19.79 9.73 -15.86
N VAL A 348 -19.62 10.94 -15.30
CA VAL A 348 -20.73 11.88 -15.07
C VAL A 348 -21.39 12.24 -16.41
N THR A 349 -20.62 12.53 -17.45
CA THR A 349 -21.14 12.86 -18.80
C THR A 349 -21.92 11.70 -19.41
N LEU A 350 -21.50 10.46 -19.15
CA LEU A 350 -22.18 9.23 -19.58
C LEU A 350 -23.41 8.87 -18.72
N GLY A 351 -23.70 9.66 -17.68
CA GLY A 351 -24.90 9.48 -16.85
C GLY A 351 -24.72 8.56 -15.64
N TYR A 352 -23.47 8.20 -15.28
CA TYR A 352 -23.20 7.43 -14.07
C TYR A 352 -23.28 8.31 -12.82
N ASP A 353 -23.77 7.73 -11.73
CA ASP A 353 -23.69 8.29 -10.40
C ASP A 353 -22.26 8.07 -9.86
N VAL A 354 -21.45 9.12 -9.92
CA VAL A 354 -20.08 9.13 -9.39
C VAL A 354 -20.14 9.60 -7.94
N LEU A 355 -19.75 8.72 -7.01
CA LEU A 355 -19.82 9.05 -5.59
C LEU A 355 -19.05 10.34 -5.28
N THR A 356 -19.61 11.14 -4.37
CA THR A 356 -19.10 12.46 -4.00
C THR A 356 -19.04 13.48 -5.16
N GLY A 357 -19.61 13.15 -6.32
CA GLY A 357 -19.58 13.98 -7.52
C GLY A 357 -18.20 14.12 -8.17
N GLY A 358 -17.25 13.24 -7.86
CA GLY A 358 -15.91 13.27 -8.45
C GLY A 358 -14.79 12.79 -7.53
N THR A 359 -13.55 13.24 -7.77
CA THR A 359 -12.38 12.79 -6.99
C THR A 359 -11.32 13.87 -6.80
N ASP A 360 -10.61 13.80 -5.68
CA ASP A 360 -9.43 14.61 -5.35
C ASP A 360 -8.14 13.77 -5.34
N ASN A 361 -8.24 12.46 -5.59
CA ASN A 361 -7.10 11.55 -5.53
C ASN A 361 -7.02 10.62 -6.76
N HIS A 362 -6.45 9.44 -6.63
CA HIS A 362 -6.12 8.51 -7.72
C HIS A 362 -7.27 7.57 -8.12
N MET A 363 -8.42 7.63 -7.45
CA MET A 363 -9.55 6.72 -7.70
C MET A 363 -10.86 7.46 -7.86
N CYS A 364 -11.81 6.85 -8.57
CA CYS A 364 -13.22 7.19 -8.52
C CYS A 364 -14.07 5.96 -8.21
N LEU A 365 -15.23 6.20 -7.62
CA LEU A 365 -16.24 5.19 -7.34
C LEU A 365 -17.50 5.53 -8.13
N ILE A 366 -18.07 4.55 -8.83
CA ILE A 366 -19.31 4.70 -9.58
C ILE A 366 -20.37 3.73 -9.08
N ASN A 367 -21.61 4.17 -9.00
CA ASN A 367 -22.76 3.34 -8.66
C ASN A 367 -23.36 2.76 -9.95
N VAL A 368 -23.07 1.50 -10.24
CA VAL A 368 -23.56 0.83 -11.46
C VAL A 368 -25.00 0.35 -11.30
N ALA A 369 -25.46 0.09 -10.09
CA ALA A 369 -26.83 -0.32 -9.82
C ALA A 369 -27.84 0.81 -10.08
N ASN A 370 -27.48 2.07 -9.84
CA ASN A 370 -28.30 3.24 -10.18
C ASN A 370 -28.30 3.53 -11.68
N PHE A 371 -27.21 3.19 -12.39
CA PHE A 371 -27.10 3.42 -13.83
C PHE A 371 -28.04 2.53 -14.63
N ARG A 372 -28.12 1.23 -14.26
CA ARG A 372 -28.96 0.27 -14.99
C ARG A 372 -29.58 -0.74 -14.02
N LYS A 373 -30.92 -0.86 -14.08
CA LYS A 373 -31.67 -1.80 -13.23
C LYS A 373 -31.15 -3.23 -13.37
N GLY A 374 -30.83 -3.84 -12.24
CA GLY A 374 -30.31 -5.21 -12.15
C GLY A 374 -28.80 -5.36 -12.39
N LEU A 375 -28.12 -4.31 -12.85
CA LEU A 375 -26.66 -4.31 -12.95
C LEU A 375 -26.06 -4.25 -11.54
N THR A 376 -25.17 -5.19 -11.22
CA THR A 376 -24.47 -5.26 -9.93
C THR A 376 -22.99 -5.03 -10.12
N GLY A 377 -22.27 -4.68 -9.05
CA GLY A 377 -20.81 -4.56 -9.09
C GLY A 377 -20.12 -5.87 -9.51
N LEU A 378 -20.68 -7.02 -9.12
CA LEU A 378 -20.17 -8.35 -9.52
C LEU A 378 -20.29 -8.57 -11.03
N ILE A 379 -21.44 -8.27 -11.62
CA ILE A 379 -21.66 -8.39 -13.07
C ILE A 379 -20.72 -7.43 -13.80
N ALA A 380 -20.68 -6.17 -13.35
CA ALA A 380 -19.85 -5.16 -13.95
C ALA A 380 -18.35 -5.54 -13.93
N GLN A 381 -17.84 -6.04 -12.79
CA GLN A 381 -16.45 -6.51 -12.73
C GLN A 381 -16.19 -7.65 -13.70
N LYS A 382 -17.04 -8.70 -13.72
CA LYS A 382 -16.83 -9.89 -14.54
C LYS A 382 -16.95 -9.58 -16.04
N SER A 383 -17.96 -8.83 -16.43
CA SER A 383 -18.16 -8.49 -17.86
C SER A 383 -17.01 -7.62 -18.41
N LEU A 384 -16.45 -6.74 -17.57
CA LEU A 384 -15.26 -5.95 -17.92
C LEU A 384 -14.01 -6.83 -18.01
N GLU A 385 -13.83 -7.76 -17.08
CA GLU A 385 -12.72 -8.73 -17.07
C GLU A 385 -12.73 -9.59 -18.35
N ASP A 386 -13.90 -10.07 -18.79
CA ASP A 386 -14.07 -10.80 -20.05
C ASP A 386 -13.63 -9.98 -21.27
N CYS A 387 -13.63 -8.67 -21.17
CA CYS A 387 -13.18 -7.74 -22.20
C CYS A 387 -11.74 -7.21 -21.98
N GLY A 388 -10.99 -7.77 -21.02
CA GLY A 388 -9.63 -7.34 -20.72
C GLY A 388 -9.51 -6.03 -19.92
N ILE A 389 -10.59 -5.57 -19.31
CA ILE A 389 -10.61 -4.36 -18.43
C ILE A 389 -10.70 -4.80 -16.97
N ILE A 390 -9.63 -4.60 -16.23
CA ILE A 390 -9.47 -5.10 -14.87
C ILE A 390 -9.81 -4.02 -13.84
N VAL A 391 -10.92 -4.22 -13.13
CA VAL A 391 -11.43 -3.34 -12.07
C VAL A 391 -11.77 -4.17 -10.84
N ASN A 392 -12.19 -3.54 -9.74
CA ASN A 392 -12.80 -4.29 -8.65
C ASN A 392 -14.22 -3.79 -8.34
N MET A 393 -15.14 -4.74 -8.11
CA MET A 393 -16.41 -4.40 -7.47
C MET A 393 -16.14 -3.83 -6.08
N ASN A 394 -16.94 -2.86 -5.68
CA ASN A 394 -16.78 -2.17 -4.41
C ASN A 394 -18.12 -1.94 -3.74
N ARG A 395 -18.20 -2.28 -2.45
CA ARG A 395 -19.35 -1.89 -1.66
C ARG A 395 -19.37 -0.38 -1.50
N LEU A 396 -20.48 0.24 -1.78
CA LEU A 396 -20.68 1.67 -1.60
C LEU A 396 -21.17 1.97 -0.18
N PRO A 397 -20.95 3.18 0.34
CA PRO A 397 -21.62 3.59 1.57
C PRO A 397 -23.14 3.41 1.47
N TYR A 398 -23.73 2.83 2.52
CA TYR A 398 -25.17 2.53 2.58
C TYR A 398 -25.67 1.57 1.49
N ASP A 399 -24.79 0.74 0.93
CA ASP A 399 -25.11 -0.22 -0.12
C ASP A 399 -26.18 -1.22 0.32
N SER A 400 -27.24 -1.34 -0.47
CA SER A 400 -28.30 -2.33 -0.25
C SER A 400 -27.87 -3.76 -0.52
N HIS A 401 -26.83 -3.95 -1.35
CA HIS A 401 -26.26 -5.26 -1.65
C HIS A 401 -25.18 -5.65 -0.63
N ASN A 402 -25.01 -6.95 -0.44
CA ASN A 402 -23.94 -7.50 0.38
C ASN A 402 -22.58 -7.42 -0.33
N ALA A 403 -21.49 -7.68 0.42
CA ALA A 403 -20.12 -7.57 -0.08
C ALA A 403 -19.74 -8.55 -1.23
N ARG A 404 -20.58 -9.54 -1.54
CA ARG A 404 -20.36 -10.51 -2.62
C ARG A 404 -21.03 -10.12 -3.94
N ILE A 405 -21.85 -9.08 -3.93
CA ILE A 405 -22.62 -8.60 -5.11
C ILE A 405 -22.29 -7.13 -5.37
N THR A 406 -22.39 -6.27 -4.37
CA THR A 406 -22.16 -4.82 -4.36
C THR A 406 -22.94 -4.02 -5.41
N SER A 407 -23.01 -2.71 -5.22
CA SER A 407 -23.63 -1.77 -6.17
C SER A 407 -22.61 -0.97 -6.98
N GLY A 408 -21.34 -1.03 -6.62
CA GLY A 408 -20.33 -0.13 -7.18
C GLY A 408 -19.12 -0.79 -7.80
N LEU A 409 -18.42 0.03 -8.57
CA LEU A 409 -17.06 -0.22 -9.05
C LEU A 409 -16.11 0.84 -8.48
N ARG A 410 -14.89 0.42 -8.17
CA ARG A 410 -13.76 1.31 -7.88
C ARG A 410 -12.74 1.22 -9.01
N LEU A 411 -12.42 2.37 -9.59
CA LEU A 411 -11.45 2.51 -10.66
C LEU A 411 -10.32 3.42 -10.22
N GLY A 412 -9.07 3.07 -10.58
CA GLY A 412 -7.88 3.84 -10.27
C GLY A 412 -7.00 4.07 -11.49
N THR A 413 -6.24 5.14 -11.46
CA THR A 413 -5.42 5.59 -12.59
C THR A 413 -3.90 5.44 -12.44
N PRO A 414 -3.33 4.86 -11.34
CA PRO A 414 -1.88 4.81 -11.18
C PRO A 414 -1.15 4.06 -12.29
N ILE A 415 -1.59 2.85 -12.65
CA ILE A 415 -0.92 2.01 -13.65
C ILE A 415 -1.03 2.64 -15.05
N VAL A 416 -2.23 3.01 -15.47
CA VAL A 416 -2.45 3.59 -16.79
C VAL A 416 -1.69 4.93 -16.98
N THR A 417 -1.58 5.72 -15.90
CA THR A 417 -0.77 6.95 -15.91
C THR A 417 0.73 6.64 -15.98
N LYS A 418 1.21 5.63 -15.28
CA LYS A 418 2.61 5.19 -15.34
C LYS A 418 2.97 4.72 -16.74
N ASN A 419 2.08 4.00 -17.39
CA ASN A 419 2.24 3.57 -18.79
C ASN A 419 2.18 4.71 -19.80
N GLY A 420 1.84 5.94 -19.40
CA GLY A 420 1.90 7.13 -20.23
C GLY A 420 0.56 7.67 -20.71
N MET A 421 -0.56 7.04 -20.34
CA MET A 421 -1.91 7.55 -20.68
C MET A 421 -2.17 8.91 -20.02
N ARG A 422 -2.99 9.74 -20.70
CA ARG A 422 -3.38 11.08 -20.28
C ARG A 422 -4.90 11.20 -20.23
N THR A 423 -5.36 12.40 -19.98
CA THR A 423 -6.80 12.71 -19.83
C THR A 423 -7.63 12.34 -21.06
N ALA A 424 -7.07 12.43 -22.29
CA ALA A 424 -7.74 12.01 -23.51
C ALA A 424 -7.99 10.49 -23.53
N GLU A 425 -7.01 9.69 -23.10
CA GLU A 425 -7.18 8.25 -23.00
C GLU A 425 -8.18 7.87 -21.90
N MET A 426 -8.32 8.67 -20.84
CA MET A 426 -9.31 8.43 -19.79
C MET A 426 -10.74 8.53 -20.30
N GLN A 427 -11.02 9.38 -21.26
CA GLN A 427 -12.32 9.43 -21.94
C GLN A 427 -12.56 8.16 -22.75
N VAL A 428 -11.55 7.67 -23.46
CA VAL A 428 -11.64 6.40 -24.21
C VAL A 428 -11.90 5.24 -23.21
N VAL A 429 -11.15 5.18 -22.11
CA VAL A 429 -11.33 4.18 -21.06
C VAL A 429 -12.74 4.17 -20.49
N ALA A 430 -13.29 5.35 -20.17
CA ALA A 430 -14.67 5.45 -19.66
C ALA A 430 -15.70 4.93 -20.67
N ARG A 431 -15.52 5.25 -21.96
CA ARG A 431 -16.41 4.77 -23.05
C ARG A 431 -16.30 3.27 -23.30
N LEU A 432 -15.10 2.68 -23.17
CA LEU A 432 -14.95 1.23 -23.24
C LEU A 432 -15.68 0.54 -22.07
N VAL A 433 -15.54 1.08 -20.86
CA VAL A 433 -16.29 0.59 -19.70
C VAL A 433 -17.79 0.71 -19.92
N ASP A 434 -18.28 1.88 -20.32
CA ASP A 434 -19.69 2.14 -20.63
C ASP A 434 -20.23 1.18 -21.70
N GLY A 435 -19.47 1.00 -22.77
CA GLY A 435 -19.84 0.09 -23.86
C GLY A 435 -20.09 -1.33 -23.35
N VAL A 436 -19.20 -1.88 -22.50
CA VAL A 436 -19.38 -3.20 -21.91
C VAL A 436 -20.60 -3.25 -20.99
N LEU A 437 -20.74 -2.28 -20.08
CA LEU A 437 -21.82 -2.27 -19.08
C LEU A 437 -23.20 -2.06 -19.71
N THR A 438 -23.27 -1.35 -20.84
CA THR A 438 -24.50 -1.11 -21.58
C THR A 438 -24.92 -2.34 -22.38
N HIS A 439 -23.97 -3.10 -22.96
CA HIS A 439 -24.26 -4.28 -23.79
C HIS A 439 -24.42 -5.59 -23.01
N ALA A 440 -23.97 -5.65 -21.76
CA ALA A 440 -24.14 -6.84 -20.95
C ALA A 440 -25.64 -7.13 -20.73
N GLU A 441 -26.17 -8.25 -21.24
CA GLU A 441 -27.50 -8.74 -20.95
C GLU A 441 -27.53 -9.30 -19.53
N ILE A 442 -28.36 -8.73 -18.66
CA ILE A 442 -28.48 -9.11 -17.26
C ILE A 442 -29.48 -10.28 -17.16
N LEU A 443 -29.03 -11.46 -16.73
CA LEU A 443 -29.83 -12.64 -16.56
C LEU A 443 -30.31 -12.83 -15.11
N SER A 444 -29.46 -12.44 -14.14
CA SER A 444 -29.77 -12.44 -12.70
C SER A 444 -28.86 -11.44 -11.99
N GLU A 445 -28.91 -11.34 -10.66
CA GLU A 445 -27.97 -10.52 -9.86
C GLU A 445 -26.49 -10.99 -9.97
N ARG A 446 -26.22 -12.16 -10.54
CA ARG A 446 -24.90 -12.78 -10.58
C ARG A 446 -24.49 -13.22 -11.98
N ASP A 447 -25.43 -13.28 -12.91
CA ASP A 447 -25.21 -13.85 -14.24
C ASP A 447 -25.59 -12.83 -15.31
N TYR A 448 -24.81 -12.83 -16.36
CA TYR A 448 -24.96 -11.98 -17.53
C TYR A 448 -24.57 -12.76 -18.78
N ARG A 449 -24.86 -12.17 -19.92
CA ARG A 449 -24.41 -12.62 -21.23
C ARG A 449 -23.83 -11.43 -21.99
N LEU A 450 -22.66 -11.63 -22.60
CA LEU A 450 -22.11 -10.73 -23.61
C LEU A 450 -22.12 -11.43 -24.96
N ASP A 451 -22.48 -10.69 -26.01
CA ASP A 451 -22.27 -11.18 -27.36
C ASP A 451 -20.77 -11.41 -27.60
N PRO A 452 -20.35 -12.62 -28.07
CA PRO A 452 -18.93 -12.94 -28.23
C PRO A 452 -18.20 -12.04 -29.23
N ALA A 453 -18.88 -11.63 -30.32
CA ALA A 453 -18.26 -10.76 -31.32
C ALA A 453 -18.08 -9.33 -30.77
N PHE A 454 -19.05 -8.84 -30.00
CA PHE A 454 -18.92 -7.58 -29.28
C PHE A 454 -17.76 -7.61 -28.26
N ALA A 455 -17.70 -8.65 -27.42
CA ALA A 455 -16.63 -8.81 -26.42
C ALA A 455 -15.23 -8.85 -27.08
N GLU A 456 -15.10 -9.55 -28.21
CA GLU A 456 -13.84 -9.61 -28.95
C GLU A 456 -13.48 -8.22 -29.54
N GLY A 457 -14.45 -7.48 -30.09
CA GLY A 457 -14.20 -6.13 -30.60
C GLY A 457 -13.75 -5.14 -29.51
N ILE A 458 -14.24 -5.30 -28.27
CA ILE A 458 -13.73 -4.50 -27.12
C ILE A 458 -12.31 -4.96 -26.73
N ARG A 459 -12.05 -6.27 -26.68
CA ARG A 459 -10.69 -6.79 -26.41
C ARG A 459 -9.65 -6.26 -27.40
N GLU A 460 -9.97 -6.26 -28.68
CA GLU A 460 -9.08 -5.69 -29.70
C GLU A 460 -8.78 -4.21 -29.44
N GLN A 461 -9.78 -3.41 -29.05
CA GLN A 461 -9.59 -2.00 -28.69
C GLN A 461 -8.71 -1.85 -27.43
N VAL A 462 -8.90 -2.69 -26.42
CA VAL A 462 -8.08 -2.74 -25.20
C VAL A 462 -6.63 -3.10 -25.56
N LEU A 463 -6.41 -4.15 -26.36
CA LEU A 463 -5.08 -4.56 -26.82
C LEU A 463 -4.37 -3.45 -27.59
N ASN A 464 -5.08 -2.78 -28.50
CA ASN A 464 -4.55 -1.64 -29.28
C ASN A 464 -4.17 -0.47 -28.36
N LEU A 465 -4.97 -0.19 -27.32
CA LEU A 465 -4.68 0.85 -26.34
C LEU A 465 -3.44 0.47 -25.50
N CYS A 466 -3.37 -0.77 -24.99
CA CYS A 466 -2.23 -1.27 -24.22
C CYS A 466 -0.93 -1.29 -25.06
N ALA A 467 -1.00 -1.65 -26.33
CA ALA A 467 0.16 -1.64 -27.23
C ALA A 467 0.73 -0.23 -27.47
N ARG A 468 -0.12 0.80 -27.46
CA ARG A 468 0.32 2.21 -27.54
C ARG A 468 0.94 2.71 -26.22
N PHE A 469 0.59 2.12 -25.10
CA PHE A 469 1.01 2.50 -23.76
C PHE A 469 1.51 1.27 -22.98
N PRO A 470 2.63 0.67 -23.42
CA PRO A 470 3.14 -0.56 -22.81
C PRO A 470 3.64 -0.34 -21.38
N MET A 471 3.70 -1.41 -20.58
CA MET A 471 4.31 -1.45 -19.27
C MET A 471 5.80 -1.04 -19.36
N GLN A 472 6.26 -0.15 -18.49
CA GLN A 472 7.62 0.43 -18.48
C GLN A 472 8.54 -0.29 -17.48
#